data_d361a9235702c2e13e0b09b776559529
#
_entry.id   d361a9235702c2e13e0b09b776559529
#
_cell.length_a   1.000
_cell.length_b   1.000
_cell.length_c   1.000
_cell.angle_alpha   90.00
_cell.angle_beta   90.00
_cell.angle_gamma   90.00
#
_symmetry.space_group_name_H-M   'P 1'
#
loop_
_entity.id
_entity.type
_entity.pdbx_description
1 polymer ?
#
loop_
_entity_poly.entity_id
_entity_poly.type
_entity_poly.pdbx_seq_one_letter_code
_entity_poly.pdbx_strand_id
1 'polypeptide(L)'
;MIRLASEQDLPAIAAIYEAILDHEDATGLHYTGWQRGAYPTLDTAKGILAAGTLYVGTDEDGMVWGSMNFNDWQLPEYAKGRWTIPAEDSEVAVIHTLTIDPKRAGQGLARQMIAFAEDSARKQGKTVMRFDTGTENEVSNHL
;
A
#
# COMPACT_ATOMS: atom_id res chain seq x y z
N MET A 1 6.52 11.95 -7.94
CA MET A 1 5.11 12.39 -7.88
C MET A 1 4.22 11.22 -7.51
N ILE A 2 3.24 11.44 -6.64
CA ILE A 2 2.28 10.41 -6.26
C ILE A 2 0.91 10.79 -6.82
N ARG A 3 0.25 9.87 -7.51
CA ARG A 3 -1.03 10.10 -8.20
C ARG A 3 -1.87 8.84 -8.26
N LEU A 4 -3.14 8.98 -8.63
CA LEU A 4 -3.95 7.83 -8.97
C LEU A 4 -3.33 7.10 -10.17
N ALA A 5 -3.38 5.77 -10.12
CA ALA A 5 -2.89 4.94 -11.20
C ALA A 5 -3.86 4.92 -12.38
N SER A 6 -3.34 4.54 -13.54
CA SER A 6 -4.11 4.25 -14.74
C SER A 6 -3.80 2.84 -15.22
N GLU A 7 -4.54 2.36 -16.21
CA GLU A 7 -4.29 1.04 -16.78
C GLU A 7 -2.86 0.88 -17.31
N GLN A 8 -2.27 1.97 -17.78
CA GLN A 8 -0.90 1.95 -18.31
C GLN A 8 0.14 1.67 -17.22
N ASP A 9 -0.19 1.88 -15.95
CA ASP A 9 0.71 1.63 -14.83
C ASP A 9 0.70 0.18 -14.38
N LEU A 10 -0.31 -0.61 -14.76
CA LEU A 10 -0.49 -1.98 -14.27
C LEU A 10 0.71 -2.89 -14.51
N PRO A 11 1.34 -2.91 -15.71
CA PRO A 11 2.50 -3.77 -15.92
C PRO A 11 3.66 -3.45 -14.97
N ALA A 12 3.93 -2.17 -14.72
CA ALA A 12 4.99 -1.75 -13.80
C ALA A 12 4.68 -2.14 -12.36
N ILE A 13 3.42 -1.99 -11.93
CA ILE A 13 2.98 -2.39 -10.59
C ILE A 13 3.13 -3.89 -10.40
N ALA A 14 2.68 -4.70 -11.36
CA ALA A 14 2.82 -6.15 -11.31
C ALA A 14 4.29 -6.57 -11.27
N ALA A 15 5.15 -5.88 -12.02
CA ALA A 15 6.59 -6.14 -12.01
C ALA A 15 7.20 -5.85 -10.63
N ILE A 16 6.74 -4.81 -9.94
CA ILE A 16 7.20 -4.49 -8.58
C ILE A 16 6.75 -5.59 -7.60
N TYR A 17 5.52 -6.08 -7.72
CA TYR A 17 5.05 -7.20 -6.89
C TYR A 17 5.97 -8.41 -7.05
N GLU A 18 6.30 -8.77 -8.28
CA GLU A 18 7.21 -9.89 -8.56
C GLU A 18 8.62 -9.62 -8.04
N ALA A 19 9.12 -8.38 -8.19
CA ALA A 19 10.44 -8.01 -7.71
C ALA A 19 10.56 -8.14 -6.19
N ILE A 20 9.51 -7.79 -5.44
CA ILE A 20 9.47 -7.96 -3.99
C ILE A 20 9.53 -9.45 -3.62
N LEU A 21 8.75 -10.28 -4.28
CA LEU A 21 8.77 -11.72 -4.05
C LEU A 21 10.12 -12.34 -4.41
N ASP A 22 10.72 -11.92 -5.52
CA ASP A 22 12.06 -12.36 -5.91
C ASP A 22 13.10 -11.97 -4.87
N HIS A 23 13.00 -10.77 -4.32
CA HIS A 23 13.91 -10.30 -3.27
C HIS A 23 13.75 -11.13 -1.99
N GLU A 24 12.52 -11.45 -1.60
CA GLU A 24 12.26 -12.31 -0.45
C GLU A 24 12.82 -13.71 -0.65
N ASP A 25 12.64 -14.28 -1.84
CA ASP A 25 13.19 -15.60 -2.19
C ASP A 25 14.73 -15.59 -2.13
N ALA A 26 15.36 -14.54 -2.64
CA ALA A 26 16.81 -14.41 -2.67
C ALA A 26 17.42 -14.27 -1.28
N THR A 27 16.74 -13.58 -0.37
CA THR A 27 17.23 -13.33 1.01
C THR A 27 16.77 -14.39 2.00
N GLY A 28 15.75 -15.18 1.66
CA GLY A 28 15.12 -16.13 2.56
C GLY A 28 14.27 -15.49 3.66
N LEU A 29 14.04 -14.18 3.59
CA LEU A 29 13.26 -13.43 4.58
C LEU A 29 11.89 -13.08 3.99
N HIS A 30 10.88 -13.84 4.37
CA HIS A 30 9.49 -13.66 3.87
C HIS A 30 8.69 -12.81 4.83
N TYR A 31 9.01 -11.52 4.89
CA TYR A 31 8.43 -10.59 5.87
C TYR A 31 7.04 -10.07 5.47
N THR A 32 6.66 -10.16 4.19
CA THR A 32 5.33 -9.69 3.75
C THR A 32 4.23 -10.72 3.99
N GLY A 33 4.58 -12.00 4.07
CA GLY A 33 3.60 -13.09 4.07
C GLY A 33 2.92 -13.31 2.72
N TRP A 34 3.36 -12.62 1.67
CA TRP A 34 2.79 -12.73 0.33
C TRP A 34 3.20 -14.04 -0.34
N GLN A 35 2.34 -14.53 -1.23
CA GLN A 35 2.55 -15.79 -1.94
C GLN A 35 2.49 -15.56 -3.45
N ARG A 36 3.53 -16.00 -4.15
CA ARG A 36 3.63 -15.91 -5.60
C ARG A 36 2.45 -16.62 -6.26
N GLY A 37 1.83 -15.95 -7.25
CA GLY A 37 0.70 -16.47 -7.97
C GLY A 37 -0.64 -16.39 -7.25
N ALA A 38 -0.63 -15.99 -5.96
CA ALA A 38 -1.84 -15.85 -5.14
C ALA A 38 -2.11 -14.40 -4.75
N TYR A 39 -1.14 -13.72 -4.15
CA TYR A 39 -1.29 -12.32 -3.73
C TYR A 39 0.07 -11.72 -3.41
N PRO A 40 0.39 -10.50 -3.87
CA PRO A 40 -0.38 -9.75 -4.87
C PRO A 40 -0.02 -10.17 -6.31
N THR A 41 -0.98 -10.01 -7.21
CA THR A 41 -0.80 -10.33 -8.62
C THR A 41 -1.30 -9.17 -9.49
N LEU A 42 -1.15 -9.30 -10.80
CA LEU A 42 -1.73 -8.34 -11.74
C LEU A 42 -3.24 -8.18 -11.52
N ASP A 43 -3.95 -9.29 -11.25
CA ASP A 43 -5.39 -9.24 -10.97
C ASP A 43 -5.69 -8.47 -9.69
N THR A 44 -4.81 -8.54 -8.69
CA THR A 44 -4.92 -7.71 -7.48
C THR A 44 -4.91 -6.23 -7.86
N ALA A 45 -3.92 -5.81 -8.64
CA ALA A 45 -3.78 -4.41 -9.08
C ALA A 45 -4.99 -3.97 -9.92
N LYS A 46 -5.47 -4.83 -10.83
CA LYS A 46 -6.67 -4.53 -11.63
C LYS A 46 -7.89 -4.28 -10.76
N GLY A 47 -8.10 -5.09 -9.73
CA GLY A 47 -9.21 -4.92 -8.80
C GLY A 47 -9.13 -3.61 -8.02
N ILE A 48 -7.96 -3.24 -7.55
CA ILE A 48 -7.73 -1.99 -6.84
C ILE A 48 -7.94 -0.79 -7.77
N LEU A 49 -7.46 -0.89 -9.00
CA LEU A 49 -7.67 0.15 -10.02
C LEU A 49 -9.16 0.36 -10.29
N ALA A 50 -9.91 -0.73 -10.46
CA ALA A 50 -11.35 -0.68 -10.69
C ALA A 50 -12.10 -0.03 -9.53
N ALA A 51 -11.62 -0.22 -8.30
CA ALA A 51 -12.18 0.43 -7.12
C ALA A 51 -11.85 1.91 -7.02
N GLY A 52 -10.90 2.41 -7.82
CA GLY A 52 -10.49 3.82 -7.83
C GLY A 52 -9.56 4.21 -6.69
N THR A 53 -8.89 3.24 -6.07
CA THR A 53 -8.07 3.47 -4.87
C THR A 53 -6.60 3.10 -5.05
N LEU A 54 -6.18 2.81 -6.29
CA LEU A 54 -4.79 2.48 -6.58
C LEU A 54 -3.98 3.73 -6.87
N TYR A 55 -2.92 3.95 -6.10
CA TYR A 55 -2.00 5.07 -6.26
C TYR A 55 -0.61 4.56 -6.63
N VAL A 56 0.09 5.34 -7.44
CA VAL A 56 1.48 5.06 -7.82
C VAL A 56 2.36 6.24 -7.47
N GLY A 57 3.64 5.94 -7.19
CA GLY A 57 4.69 6.94 -7.14
C GLY A 57 5.57 6.82 -8.38
N THR A 58 5.92 7.96 -8.97
CA THR A 58 6.75 8.00 -10.17
C THR A 58 7.93 8.95 -9.97
N ASP A 59 9.03 8.65 -10.64
CA ASP A 59 10.20 9.53 -10.66
C ASP A 59 10.06 10.62 -11.75
N GLU A 60 11.12 11.39 -11.95
CA GLU A 60 11.14 12.49 -12.93
C GLU A 60 10.93 12.01 -14.37
N ASP A 61 11.33 10.78 -14.65
CA ASP A 61 11.17 10.17 -15.97
C ASP A 61 9.81 9.48 -16.15
N GLY A 62 8.95 9.54 -15.14
CA GLY A 62 7.65 8.88 -15.16
C GLY A 62 7.70 7.39 -14.85
N MET A 63 8.84 6.86 -14.41
CA MET A 63 8.98 5.46 -14.04
C MET A 63 8.34 5.19 -12.68
N VAL A 64 7.50 4.17 -12.60
CA VAL A 64 6.82 3.77 -11.37
C VAL A 64 7.82 3.14 -10.40
N TRP A 65 7.89 3.67 -9.18
CA TRP A 65 8.76 3.12 -8.13
C TRP A 65 7.99 2.45 -7.00
N GLY A 66 6.68 2.59 -6.96
CA GLY A 66 5.87 1.98 -5.91
C GLY A 66 4.39 2.20 -6.12
N SER A 67 3.60 1.54 -5.29
CA SER A 67 2.14 1.65 -5.33
C SER A 67 1.54 1.39 -3.96
N MET A 68 0.28 1.79 -3.78
CA MET A 68 -0.50 1.45 -2.60
C MET A 68 -1.98 1.41 -2.95
N ASN A 69 -2.72 0.65 -2.17
CA ASN A 69 -4.17 0.74 -2.11
C ASN A 69 -4.52 1.62 -0.91
N PHE A 70 -5.06 2.80 -1.16
CA PHE A 70 -5.38 3.75 -0.10
C PHE A 70 -6.86 4.10 -0.16
N ASN A 71 -7.58 3.78 0.91
CA ASN A 71 -9.02 3.99 0.99
C ASN A 71 -9.46 4.16 2.45
N ASP A 72 -10.78 4.21 2.66
CA ASP A 72 -11.39 4.24 3.99
C ASP A 72 -12.14 2.95 4.31
N TRP A 73 -11.95 1.93 3.47
CA TRP A 73 -12.66 0.65 3.61
C TRP A 73 -11.91 -0.28 4.55
N GLN A 74 -12.65 -0.85 5.51
CA GLN A 74 -12.12 -1.83 6.44
C GLN A 74 -12.85 -3.14 6.27
N LEU A 75 -12.08 -4.24 6.14
CA LEU A 75 -12.66 -5.58 6.17
C LEU A 75 -13.25 -5.86 7.56
N PRO A 76 -14.30 -6.69 7.66
CA PRO A 76 -14.85 -7.08 8.97
C PRO A 76 -13.79 -7.67 9.91
N GLU A 77 -12.79 -8.36 9.38
CA GLU A 77 -11.69 -8.90 10.14
C GLU A 77 -10.86 -7.81 10.83
N TYR A 78 -10.82 -6.61 10.26
CA TYR A 78 -10.08 -5.49 10.84
C TYR A 78 -10.68 -5.01 12.15
N ALA A 79 -11.98 -5.19 12.36
CA ALA A 79 -12.63 -4.83 13.61
C ALA A 79 -12.11 -5.67 14.78
N LYS A 80 -11.57 -6.85 14.49
CA LYS A 80 -10.97 -7.75 15.47
C LYS A 80 -9.44 -7.60 15.53
N GLY A 81 -8.87 -6.71 14.72
CA GLY A 81 -7.45 -6.46 14.66
C GLY A 81 -6.91 -5.81 15.93
N ARG A 82 -5.60 -5.91 16.10
CA ARG A 82 -4.90 -5.32 17.25
C ARG A 82 -4.52 -3.88 16.95
N TRP A 83 -5.52 -3.04 16.72
CA TRP A 83 -5.29 -1.64 16.45
C TRP A 83 -4.83 -0.93 17.72
N THR A 84 -3.75 -0.17 17.62
CA THR A 84 -3.18 0.55 18.76
C THR A 84 -4.02 1.78 19.13
N ILE A 85 -4.81 2.29 18.18
CA ILE A 85 -5.65 3.46 18.37
C ILE A 85 -7.09 3.09 17.98
N PRO A 86 -8.02 3.04 18.95
CA PRO A 86 -9.45 2.85 18.62
C PRO A 86 -9.99 4.05 17.86
N ALA A 87 -10.86 3.81 16.89
CA ALA A 87 -11.52 4.88 16.14
C ALA A 87 -12.80 4.35 15.49
N GLU A 88 -13.74 5.26 15.24
CA GLU A 88 -14.93 4.96 14.45
C GLU A 88 -14.54 4.81 12.97
N ASP A 89 -15.26 3.98 12.22
CA ASP A 89 -14.95 3.73 10.80
C ASP A 89 -14.90 5.00 9.98
N SER A 90 -15.75 5.98 10.26
CA SER A 90 -15.78 7.26 9.54
C SER A 90 -14.54 8.11 9.76
N GLU A 91 -13.76 7.82 10.80
CA GLU A 91 -12.56 8.57 11.16
C GLU A 91 -11.28 7.96 10.59
N VAL A 92 -11.38 6.80 9.93
CA VAL A 92 -10.21 5.98 9.59
C VAL A 92 -9.95 6.00 8.10
N ALA A 93 -8.68 6.19 7.74
CA ALA A 93 -8.14 5.89 6.42
C ALA A 93 -7.20 4.70 6.54
N VAL A 94 -7.09 3.89 5.50
CA VAL A 94 -6.32 2.65 5.53
C VAL A 94 -5.41 2.54 4.31
N ILE A 95 -4.14 2.21 4.56
CA ILE A 95 -3.19 1.84 3.51
C ILE A 95 -3.10 0.31 3.47
N HIS A 96 -3.33 -0.25 2.28
CA HIS A 96 -3.16 -1.67 2.00
C HIS A 96 -2.12 -1.85 0.90
N THR A 97 -1.47 -2.99 0.87
CA THR A 97 -0.61 -3.41 -0.26
C THR A 97 0.37 -2.31 -0.68
N LEU A 98 1.04 -1.71 0.33
CA LEU A 98 2.09 -0.73 0.07
C LEU A 98 3.32 -1.45 -0.49
N THR A 99 3.76 -1.03 -1.67
CA THR A 99 4.90 -1.65 -2.35
C THR A 99 5.90 -0.59 -2.81
N ILE A 100 7.16 -0.88 -2.64
CA ILE A 100 8.28 -0.07 -3.15
C ILE A 100 9.20 -1.00 -3.91
N ASP A 101 9.64 -0.59 -5.09
CA ASP A 101 10.61 -1.34 -5.87
C ASP A 101 11.86 -1.60 -5.02
N PRO A 102 12.25 -2.87 -4.80
CA PRO A 102 13.41 -3.18 -3.96
C PRO A 102 14.71 -2.53 -4.45
N LYS A 103 14.84 -2.25 -5.73
CA LYS A 103 16.01 -1.59 -6.30
C LYS A 103 16.15 -0.14 -5.84
N ARG A 104 15.09 0.43 -5.30
CA ARG A 104 15.06 1.82 -4.84
C ARG A 104 14.95 1.92 -3.31
N ALA A 105 15.27 0.84 -2.61
CA ALA A 105 15.26 0.83 -1.14
C ALA A 105 16.24 1.86 -0.58
N GLY A 106 15.91 2.44 0.57
CA GLY A 106 16.78 3.40 1.25
C GLY A 106 16.68 4.83 0.75
N GLN A 107 15.77 5.13 -0.19
CA GLN A 107 15.58 6.49 -0.73
C GLN A 107 14.44 7.27 -0.06
N GLY A 108 13.82 6.72 0.98
CA GLY A 108 12.72 7.36 1.69
C GLY A 108 11.39 7.36 0.93
N LEU A 109 11.24 6.50 -0.07
CA LEU A 109 10.06 6.48 -0.92
C LEU A 109 8.80 6.00 -0.20
N ALA A 110 8.94 4.98 0.66
CA ALA A 110 7.82 4.51 1.48
C ALA A 110 7.31 5.63 2.39
N ARG A 111 8.23 6.40 2.96
CA ARG A 111 7.90 7.54 3.82
C ARG A 111 7.16 8.62 3.05
N GLN A 112 7.56 8.89 1.80
CA GLN A 112 6.87 9.83 0.93
C GLN A 112 5.44 9.36 0.63
N MET A 113 5.26 8.08 0.37
CA MET A 113 3.94 7.50 0.09
C MET A 113 3.02 7.62 1.30
N ILE A 114 3.54 7.30 2.48
CA ILE A 114 2.80 7.41 3.74
C ILE A 114 2.44 8.87 4.03
N ALA A 115 3.37 9.80 3.84
CA ALA A 115 3.12 11.23 4.06
C ALA A 115 2.03 11.76 3.13
N PHE A 116 2.02 11.34 1.87
CA PHE A 116 0.95 11.67 0.93
C PHE A 116 -0.40 11.17 1.42
N ALA A 117 -0.47 9.92 1.86
CA ALA A 117 -1.69 9.33 2.37
C ALA A 117 -2.19 10.03 3.62
N GLU A 118 -1.30 10.37 4.55
CA GLU A 118 -1.67 11.11 5.77
C GLU A 118 -2.23 12.48 5.45
N ASP A 119 -1.61 13.22 4.53
CA ASP A 119 -2.09 14.54 4.12
C ASP A 119 -3.46 14.43 3.44
N SER A 120 -3.63 13.46 2.56
CA SER A 120 -4.92 13.21 1.90
C SER A 120 -6.01 12.85 2.91
N ALA A 121 -5.68 12.03 3.91
CA ALA A 121 -6.61 11.63 4.95
C ALA A 121 -7.04 12.82 5.80
N ARG A 122 -6.11 13.69 6.18
CA ARG A 122 -6.43 14.92 6.93
C ARG A 122 -7.38 15.83 6.14
N LYS A 123 -7.15 15.97 4.83
CA LYS A 123 -8.01 16.78 3.96
C LYS A 123 -9.42 16.21 3.84
N GLN A 124 -9.58 14.90 4.04
CA GLN A 124 -10.88 14.23 4.04
C GLN A 124 -11.54 14.23 5.43
N GLY A 125 -10.92 14.86 6.42
CA GLY A 125 -11.45 14.90 7.79
C GLY A 125 -11.21 13.65 8.60
N LYS A 126 -10.32 12.78 8.15
CA LYS A 126 -9.94 11.58 8.91
C LYS A 126 -9.03 11.95 10.07
N THR A 127 -9.11 11.22 11.17
CA THR A 127 -8.32 11.47 12.38
C THR A 127 -7.34 10.34 12.69
N VAL A 128 -7.51 9.17 12.07
CA VAL A 128 -6.67 8.01 12.29
C VAL A 128 -6.31 7.39 10.94
N MET A 129 -5.06 6.98 10.80
CA MET A 129 -4.61 6.17 9.67
C MET A 129 -4.20 4.79 10.18
N ARG A 130 -4.66 3.76 9.51
CA ARG A 130 -4.29 2.38 9.78
C ARG A 130 -3.50 1.80 8.63
N PHE A 131 -2.53 0.94 8.98
CA PHE A 131 -1.70 0.24 8.02
C PHE A 131 -2.02 -1.24 8.10
N ASP A 132 -2.49 -1.79 7.00
CA ASP A 132 -2.66 -3.24 6.87
C ASP A 132 -1.34 -3.80 6.34
N THR A 133 -0.56 -4.40 7.22
CA THR A 133 0.75 -4.95 6.87
C THR A 133 0.68 -6.37 6.35
N GLY A 134 -0.51 -6.98 6.37
CA GLY A 134 -0.69 -8.38 6.02
C GLY A 134 -0.14 -9.35 7.06
N THR A 135 0.27 -8.83 8.22
CA THR A 135 0.77 -9.62 9.35
C THR A 135 -0.13 -9.41 10.57
N GLU A 136 0.21 -10.06 11.69
CA GLU A 136 -0.52 -9.86 12.94
C GLU A 136 -0.28 -8.47 13.56
N ASN A 137 0.70 -7.73 13.07
CA ASN A 137 1.10 -6.43 13.61
C ASN A 137 0.49 -5.28 12.81
N GLU A 138 -0.79 -5.05 13.02
CA GLU A 138 -1.48 -3.91 12.43
C GLU A 138 -1.17 -2.65 13.24
N VAL A 139 -0.97 -1.53 12.54
CA VAL A 139 -0.52 -0.28 13.14
C VAL A 139 -1.52 0.84 12.86
N SER A 140 -1.73 1.69 13.85
CA SER A 140 -2.54 2.91 13.71
C SER A 140 -1.74 4.13 14.13
N ASN A 141 -1.95 5.24 13.43
CA ASN A 141 -1.37 6.54 13.76
C ASN A 141 -2.47 7.60 13.87
N HIS A 142 -2.32 8.51 14.82
CA HIS A 142 -3.12 9.72 14.85
C HIS A 142 -2.67 10.67 13.74
N LEU A 143 -3.63 11.30 13.09
CA LEU A 143 -3.36 12.30 12.06
C LEU A 143 -3.34 13.71 12.61
#